data_23d85cfec178671686ce9a12fed336ad
#
_entry.id   23d85cfec178671686ce9a12fed336ad
#
_cell.length_a   1.000
_cell.length_b   1.000
_cell.length_c   1.000
_cell.angle_alpha   90.00
_cell.angle_beta   90.00
_cell.angle_gamma   90.00
#
_symmetry.space_group_name_H-M   'P 1'
#
loop_
_entity.id
_entity.type
_entity.pdbx_description
1 polymer ?
#
loop_
_entity_poly.entity_id
_entity_poly.type
_entity_poly.pdbx_seq_one_letter_code
_entity_poly.pdbx_strand_id
1 'polypeptide(L)'
;MLHPEFVDGKYALYTRPQDGFIDAGSGGGISWALIDDITHAVIKKEIVIEQRHYHTIKEVKNGEGPHPIKTPQGWLHLAHGVRACAAGLRYVLYLYMTSLDDPRKVIAQPGGYFMAPVGEERTGDVSNVLF
;
A
#
# COMPACT_ATOMS: atom_id res chain seq x y z
N MET A 1 1.53 7.92 -4.46
CA MET A 1 1.31 8.73 -3.24
C MET A 1 2.61 9.40 -2.83
N LEU A 2 2.58 10.70 -2.51
CA LEU A 2 3.76 11.45 -2.09
C LEU A 2 3.97 11.32 -0.58
N HIS A 3 5.21 11.07 -0.18
CA HIS A 3 5.62 11.12 1.22
C HIS A 3 5.67 12.58 1.71
N PRO A 4 5.24 12.88 2.96
CA PRO A 4 5.13 14.27 3.42
C PRO A 4 6.45 15.02 3.62
N GLU A 5 7.57 14.32 3.72
CA GLU A 5 8.90 14.92 3.93
C GLU A 5 9.87 14.52 2.81
N PHE A 6 10.85 15.37 2.57
CA PHE A 6 11.97 15.02 1.70
C PHE A 6 12.81 13.91 2.35
N VAL A 7 13.31 13.00 1.54
CA VAL A 7 14.22 11.93 1.95
C VAL A 7 15.48 12.04 1.10
N ASP A 8 16.63 12.18 1.74
CA ASP A 8 17.93 12.42 1.08
C ASP A 8 17.88 13.60 0.10
N GLY A 9 17.13 14.66 0.45
CA GLY A 9 16.95 15.84 -0.36
C GLY A 9 16.06 15.65 -1.60
N LYS A 10 15.36 14.53 -1.71
CA LYS A 10 14.51 14.18 -2.86
C LYS A 10 13.07 13.99 -2.44
N TYR A 11 12.16 14.09 -3.42
CA TYR A 11 10.77 13.68 -3.24
C TYR A 11 10.69 12.16 -3.16
N ALA A 12 9.92 11.65 -2.21
CA ALA A 12 9.70 10.23 -2.04
C ALA A 12 8.26 9.85 -2.42
N LEU A 13 8.12 8.80 -3.19
CA LEU A 13 6.84 8.32 -3.69
C LEU A 13 6.58 6.90 -3.24
N TYR A 14 5.33 6.64 -2.83
CA TYR A 14 4.81 5.29 -2.71
C TYR A 14 4.16 4.93 -4.04
N THR A 15 4.62 3.85 -4.63
CA THR A 15 4.16 3.36 -5.92
C THR A 15 3.56 1.96 -5.78
N ARG A 16 2.89 1.52 -6.82
CA ARG A 16 2.41 0.15 -6.94
C ARG A 16 2.90 -0.40 -8.26
N PRO A 17 4.01 -1.15 -8.25
CA PRO A 17 4.53 -1.75 -9.48
C PRO A 17 3.49 -2.70 -10.06
N GLN A 18 3.25 -2.58 -11.34
CA GLN A 18 2.43 -3.51 -12.10
C GLN A 18 3.36 -4.23 -13.05
N ASP A 19 3.61 -5.49 -12.77
CA ASP A 19 4.22 -6.36 -13.76
C ASP A 19 3.19 -6.66 -14.84
N GLY A 20 3.65 -6.87 -16.06
CA GLY A 20 2.78 -7.01 -17.23
C GLY A 20 1.68 -8.06 -17.06
N PHE A 21 0.66 -7.98 -17.89
CA PHE A 21 -0.62 -8.70 -17.85
C PHE A 21 -0.56 -10.22 -17.68
N ILE A 22 0.60 -10.83 -17.78
CA ILE A 22 0.75 -12.30 -17.87
C ILE A 22 1.27 -12.91 -16.57
N ASP A 23 1.77 -12.14 -15.64
CA ASP A 23 2.37 -12.67 -14.42
C ASP A 23 1.41 -12.54 -13.24
N ALA A 24 0.53 -13.51 -13.11
CA ALA A 24 -0.49 -13.57 -12.05
C ALA A 24 0.10 -13.73 -10.63
N GLY A 25 1.40 -13.76 -10.46
CA GLY A 25 2.05 -14.00 -9.18
C GLY A 25 2.98 -12.90 -8.69
N SER A 26 3.53 -12.07 -9.56
CA SER A 26 4.62 -11.15 -9.21
C SER A 26 4.23 -9.69 -9.04
N GLY A 27 3.12 -9.24 -9.60
CA GLY A 27 2.67 -7.85 -9.50
C GLY A 27 2.06 -7.50 -8.14
N GLY A 28 2.14 -6.24 -7.78
CA GLY A 28 1.56 -5.70 -6.56
C GLY A 28 2.59 -5.44 -5.48
N GLY A 29 2.11 -5.14 -4.28
CA GLY A 29 2.94 -4.61 -3.22
C GLY A 29 2.95 -3.08 -3.23
N ILE A 30 3.43 -2.51 -2.13
CA ILE A 30 3.70 -1.08 -2.01
C ILE A 30 5.19 -0.90 -2.20
N SER A 31 5.56 -0.07 -3.17
CA SER A 31 6.95 0.25 -3.47
C SER A 31 7.28 1.69 -3.14
N TRP A 32 8.56 1.95 -3.05
CA TRP A 32 9.16 3.22 -2.74
C TRP A 32 10.09 3.66 -3.87
N ALA A 33 10.00 4.92 -4.24
CA ALA A 33 10.89 5.53 -5.21
C ALA A 33 11.26 6.95 -4.82
N LEU A 34 12.47 7.37 -5.14
CA LEU A 34 12.94 8.75 -5.00
C LEU A 34 12.98 9.42 -6.38
N ILE A 35 12.53 10.67 -6.43
CA ILE A 35 12.57 11.50 -7.63
C ILE A 35 13.16 12.87 -7.32
N ASP A 36 13.82 13.47 -8.30
CA ASP A 36 14.46 14.78 -8.16
C ASP A 36 13.49 15.93 -8.42
N ASP A 37 12.52 15.75 -9.32
CA ASP A 37 11.59 16.79 -9.77
C ASP A 37 10.15 16.27 -9.77
N ILE A 38 9.29 16.91 -8.95
CA ILE A 38 7.88 16.56 -8.85
C ILE A 38 7.09 16.94 -10.11
N THR A 39 7.53 17.92 -10.86
CA THR A 39 6.87 18.36 -12.09
C THR A 39 7.19 17.48 -13.29
N HIS A 40 8.30 16.75 -13.21
CA HIS A 40 8.75 15.78 -14.21
C HIS A 40 9.26 14.52 -13.53
N ALA A 41 8.33 13.73 -13.02
CA ALA A 41 8.65 12.54 -12.23
C ALA A 41 9.20 11.41 -13.10
N VAL A 42 10.48 11.13 -12.98
CA VAL A 42 11.16 9.99 -13.61
C VAL A 42 11.60 9.03 -12.52
N ILE A 43 10.97 7.86 -12.47
CA ILE A 43 11.31 6.79 -11.52
C ILE A 43 12.40 5.92 -12.15
N LYS A 44 13.60 5.98 -11.60
CA LYS A 44 14.74 5.17 -12.04
C LYS A 44 14.82 3.81 -11.35
N LYS A 45 14.34 3.74 -10.12
CA LYS A 45 14.38 2.53 -9.28
C LYS A 45 13.23 2.52 -8.30
N GLU A 46 12.57 1.38 -8.19
CA GLU A 46 11.56 1.10 -7.17
C GLU A 46 12.05 0.00 -6.24
N ILE A 47 11.70 0.11 -4.96
CA ILE A 47 11.98 -0.90 -3.94
C ILE A 47 10.66 -1.28 -3.30
N VAL A 48 10.30 -2.56 -3.32
CA VAL A 48 9.11 -3.06 -2.64
C VAL A 48 9.35 -3.01 -1.13
N ILE A 49 8.51 -2.28 -0.42
CA ILE A 49 8.60 -2.12 1.04
C ILE A 49 7.53 -2.92 1.78
N GLU A 50 6.37 -3.11 1.17
CA GLU A 50 5.25 -3.85 1.75
C GLU A 50 4.73 -4.86 0.72
N GLN A 51 5.06 -6.14 0.93
CA GLN A 51 4.75 -7.22 -0.01
C GLN A 51 3.35 -7.78 0.20
N ARG A 52 2.83 -8.42 -0.85
CA ARG A 52 1.67 -9.29 -0.73
C ARG A 52 2.04 -10.56 0.03
N HIS A 53 1.08 -11.09 0.78
CA HIS A 53 1.24 -12.37 1.47
C HIS A 53 0.04 -13.28 1.21
N TYR A 54 0.30 -14.53 0.84
CA TYR A 54 -0.72 -15.56 0.70
C TYR A 54 -1.47 -15.80 2.01
N HIS A 55 -2.73 -16.15 1.91
CA HIS A 55 -3.63 -16.43 3.04
C HIS A 55 -3.82 -15.24 4.00
N THR A 56 -3.56 -14.03 3.54
CA THR A 56 -3.78 -12.80 4.30
C THR A 56 -4.75 -11.87 3.59
N ILE A 57 -5.08 -10.76 4.23
CA ILE A 57 -5.93 -9.71 3.65
C ILE A 57 -5.33 -9.01 2.42
N LYS A 58 -4.06 -9.24 2.14
CA LYS A 58 -3.32 -8.66 1.01
C LYS A 58 -2.77 -9.70 0.03
N GLU A 59 -3.46 -10.85 -0.10
CA GLU A 59 -2.98 -11.94 -0.95
C GLU A 59 -3.07 -11.65 -2.45
N VAL A 60 -4.09 -10.92 -2.89
CA VAL A 60 -4.30 -10.61 -4.31
C VAL A 60 -3.53 -9.35 -4.71
N LYS A 61 -3.73 -8.28 -3.97
CA LYS A 61 -3.03 -7.01 -4.17
C LYS A 61 -3.12 -6.14 -2.92
N ASN A 62 -2.23 -5.17 -2.84
CA ASN A 62 -2.27 -4.12 -1.83
C ASN A 62 -1.79 -2.79 -2.44
N GLY A 63 -2.08 -1.70 -1.77
CA GLY A 63 -1.67 -0.37 -2.20
C GLY A 63 -1.73 0.63 -1.07
N GLU A 64 -0.93 1.67 -1.18
CA GLU A 64 -0.96 2.79 -0.25
C GLU A 64 -2.28 3.55 -0.38
N GLY A 65 -2.81 3.99 0.75
CA GLY A 65 -3.94 4.91 0.83
C GLY A 65 -3.49 6.37 0.82
N PRO A 66 -3.89 7.17 1.81
CA PRO A 66 -3.40 8.53 1.97
C PRO A 66 -1.91 8.56 2.37
N HIS A 67 -1.30 9.75 2.35
CA HIS A 67 0.07 9.92 2.84
C HIS A 67 0.19 9.48 4.31
N PRO A 68 1.33 8.95 4.73
CA PRO A 68 1.51 8.45 6.09
C PRO A 68 1.49 9.58 7.13
N ILE A 69 1.15 9.23 8.34
CA ILE A 69 1.09 10.13 9.50
C ILE A 69 2.35 9.94 10.33
N LYS A 70 3.05 11.03 10.61
CA LYS A 70 4.22 11.01 11.49
C LYS A 70 3.81 10.85 12.93
N THR A 71 4.36 9.85 13.61
CA THR A 71 4.19 9.60 15.04
C THR A 71 5.54 9.51 15.74
N PRO A 72 5.60 9.61 17.09
CA PRO A 72 6.87 9.42 17.80
C PRO A 72 7.51 8.04 17.61
N GLN A 73 6.73 7.03 17.27
CA GLN A 73 7.20 5.65 17.06
C GLN A 73 7.58 5.35 15.61
N GLY A 74 7.07 6.10 14.65
CA GLY A 74 7.30 5.83 13.23
C GLY A 74 6.26 6.51 12.34
N TRP A 75 6.32 6.22 11.05
CA TRP A 75 5.34 6.62 10.07
C TRP A 75 4.20 5.61 10.06
N LEU A 76 3.00 6.06 10.43
CA LEU A 76 1.80 5.23 10.39
C LEU A 76 1.15 5.32 9.01
N HIS A 77 0.99 4.18 8.36
CA HIS A 77 0.38 4.04 7.04
C HIS A 77 -1.00 3.42 7.13
N LEU A 78 -1.93 3.95 6.35
CA LEU A 78 -3.21 3.34 6.07
C LEU A 78 -3.19 2.84 4.64
N ALA A 79 -3.29 1.54 4.46
CA ALA A 79 -3.22 0.87 3.16
C ALA A 79 -4.48 0.05 2.91
N HIS A 80 -4.71 -0.31 1.65
CA HIS A 80 -5.75 -1.27 1.31
C HIS A 80 -5.14 -2.61 0.91
N GLY A 81 -5.82 -3.66 1.32
CA GLY A 81 -5.52 -5.02 0.92
C GLY A 81 -6.70 -5.65 0.20
N VAL A 82 -6.42 -6.56 -0.70
CA VAL A 82 -7.44 -7.27 -1.48
C VAL A 82 -7.26 -8.77 -1.32
N ARG A 83 -8.34 -9.42 -0.96
CA ARG A 83 -8.41 -10.86 -0.84
C ARG A 83 -9.51 -11.43 -1.74
N ALA A 84 -9.25 -12.58 -2.34
CA ALA A 84 -10.27 -13.34 -3.02
C ALA A 84 -11.16 -14.10 -2.01
N CYS A 85 -12.46 -14.05 -2.23
CA CYS A 85 -13.42 -14.83 -1.46
C CYS A 85 -14.51 -15.38 -2.42
N ALA A 86 -15.38 -16.26 -1.91
CA ALA A 86 -16.40 -16.91 -2.74
C ALA A 86 -17.34 -15.92 -3.47
N ALA A 87 -17.57 -14.75 -2.86
CA ALA A 87 -18.40 -13.69 -3.42
C ALA A 87 -17.65 -12.73 -4.35
N GLY A 88 -16.36 -12.96 -4.63
CA GLY A 88 -15.50 -12.10 -5.43
C GLY A 88 -14.34 -11.49 -4.63
N LEU A 89 -13.86 -10.33 -5.03
CA LEU A 89 -12.78 -9.63 -4.34
C LEU A 89 -13.33 -8.84 -3.14
N ARG A 90 -12.61 -8.87 -2.04
CA ARG A 90 -12.89 -8.08 -0.85
C ARG A 90 -11.76 -7.10 -0.58
N TYR A 91 -12.09 -5.82 -0.55
CA TYR A 91 -11.18 -4.72 -0.25
C TYR A 91 -11.32 -4.31 1.20
N VAL A 92 -10.21 -4.33 1.92
CA VAL A 92 -10.16 -3.93 3.34
C VAL A 92 -9.06 -2.92 3.55
N LEU A 93 -9.16 -2.16 4.63
CA LEU A 93 -8.10 -1.25 5.07
C LEU A 93 -7.26 -1.92 6.18
N TYR A 94 -5.96 -1.71 6.14
CA TYR A 94 -5.05 -2.15 7.19
C TYR A 94 -4.01 -1.06 7.52
N LEU A 95 -3.40 -1.19 8.68
CA LEU A 95 -2.36 -0.29 9.16
C LEU A 95 -1.03 -1.01 9.17
N TYR A 96 0.03 -0.30 8.81
CA TYR A 96 1.41 -0.74 9.04
C TYR A 96 2.26 0.47 9.41
N MET A 97 3.48 0.25 9.88
CA MET A 97 4.36 1.33 10.33
C MET A 97 5.77 1.15 9.78
N THR A 98 6.37 2.28 9.38
CA THR A 98 7.76 2.33 8.95
C THR A 98 8.60 3.20 9.89
N SER A 99 9.91 3.00 9.87
CA SER A 99 10.84 3.73 10.72
C SER A 99 10.90 5.22 10.38
N LEU A 100 11.05 6.07 11.40
CA LEU A 100 11.33 7.50 11.20
C LEU A 100 12.70 7.74 10.55
N ASP A 101 13.70 6.93 10.90
CA ASP A 101 15.07 7.07 10.37
C ASP A 101 15.18 6.56 8.93
N ASP A 102 14.41 5.52 8.59
CA ASP A 102 14.35 4.96 7.24
C ASP A 102 12.90 4.60 6.87
N PRO A 103 12.19 5.48 6.14
CA PRO A 103 10.80 5.24 5.75
C PRO A 103 10.58 4.02 4.86
N ARG A 104 11.65 3.40 4.35
CA ARG A 104 11.58 2.14 3.58
C ARG A 104 11.52 0.91 4.48
N LYS A 105 11.85 1.05 5.76
CA LYS A 105 11.91 -0.08 6.70
C LYS A 105 10.59 -0.22 7.44
N VAL A 106 9.88 -1.31 7.18
CA VAL A 106 8.67 -1.68 7.93
C VAL A 106 9.06 -2.19 9.31
N ILE A 107 8.51 -1.56 10.36
CA ILE A 107 8.78 -1.90 11.76
C ILE A 107 7.59 -2.54 12.47
N ALA A 108 6.38 -2.40 11.90
CA ALA A 108 5.19 -3.06 12.42
C ALA A 108 4.28 -3.49 11.27
N GLN A 109 3.78 -4.71 11.37
CA GLN A 109 2.89 -5.36 10.41
C GLN A 109 1.50 -5.54 11.02
N PRO A 110 0.42 -5.51 10.20
CA PRO A 110 -0.92 -5.74 10.72
C PRO A 110 -1.13 -7.21 11.13
N GLY A 111 -1.87 -7.42 12.21
CA GLY A 111 -2.41 -8.73 12.55
C GLY A 111 -3.67 -9.09 11.77
N GLY A 112 -4.26 -8.13 11.04
CA GLY A 112 -5.48 -8.28 10.25
C GLY A 112 -5.89 -6.94 9.66
N TYR A 113 -7.15 -6.81 9.25
CA TYR A 113 -7.68 -5.55 8.76
C TYR A 113 -8.06 -4.60 9.90
N PHE A 114 -7.96 -3.30 9.62
CA PHE A 114 -8.45 -2.24 10.50
C PHE A 114 -9.93 -1.95 10.24
N MET A 115 -10.34 -1.92 8.97
CA MET A 115 -11.73 -1.74 8.53
C MET A 115 -12.04 -2.67 7.36
N ALA A 116 -13.26 -3.16 7.32
CA ALA A 116 -13.78 -3.97 6.23
C ALA A 116 -15.21 -3.54 5.87
N PRO A 117 -15.67 -3.78 4.63
CA PRO A 117 -17.05 -3.49 4.23
C PRO A 117 -18.05 -4.23 5.09
N VAL A 118 -19.10 -3.55 5.56
CA VAL A 118 -20.19 -4.13 6.36
C VAL A 118 -21.55 -3.68 5.82
N GLY A 119 -22.58 -4.49 5.99
CA GLY A 119 -23.95 -4.15 5.61
C GLY A 119 -24.07 -3.74 4.14
N GLU A 120 -24.60 -2.56 3.90
CA GLU A 120 -24.84 -2.02 2.55
C GLU A 120 -23.57 -1.74 1.75
N GLU A 121 -22.43 -1.56 2.42
CA GLU A 121 -21.12 -1.38 1.76
C GLU A 121 -20.68 -2.64 0.98
N ARG A 122 -21.34 -3.77 1.21
CA ARG A 122 -21.08 -5.04 0.52
C ARG A 122 -21.79 -5.15 -0.83
N THR A 123 -22.68 -4.21 -1.12
CA THR A 123 -23.53 -4.24 -2.33
C THR A 123 -23.28 -3.02 -3.19
N GLY A 124 -23.72 -3.07 -4.45
CA GLY A 124 -23.57 -2.00 -5.42
C GLY A 124 -22.80 -2.46 -6.66
N ASP A 125 -22.52 -1.53 -7.57
CA ASP A 125 -21.81 -1.82 -8.82
C ASP A 125 -20.39 -2.35 -8.59
N VAL A 126 -19.76 -1.88 -7.54
CA VAL A 126 -18.47 -2.40 -7.06
C VAL A 126 -18.67 -2.88 -5.62
N SER A 127 -19.01 -4.15 -5.47
CA SER A 127 -19.32 -4.75 -4.18
C SER A 127 -18.07 -5.05 -3.33
N ASN A 128 -18.24 -5.06 -2.00
CA ASN A 128 -17.17 -5.36 -1.04
C ASN A 128 -15.94 -4.44 -1.13
N VAL A 129 -16.14 -3.18 -1.47
CA VAL A 129 -15.06 -2.17 -1.53
C VAL A 129 -15.30 -1.10 -0.47
N LEU A 130 -14.34 -0.92 0.40
CA LEU A 130 -14.35 0.13 1.42
C LEU A 130 -13.61 1.40 0.96
N PHE A 131 -12.76 1.25 -0.05
CA PHE A 131 -11.86 2.32 -0.47
C PHE A 131 -11.77 2.42 -1.98
#